data_0a0c9dc80e4a75ceed1c6bd4ce22560d
#
_entry.id   0a0c9dc80e4a75ceed1c6bd4ce22560d
#
_cell.length_a   1.000
_cell.length_b   1.000
_cell.length_c   1.000
_cell.angle_alpha   90.00
_cell.angle_beta   90.00
_cell.angle_gamma   90.00
#
_symmetry.space_group_name_H-M   'P 1'
#
loop_
_entity.id
_entity.type
_entity.pdbx_description
1 polymer ?
#
loop_
_entity_poly.entity_id
_entity_poly.type
_entity_poly.pdbx_seq_one_letter_code
_entity_poly.pdbx_strand_id
1 'polypeptide(L)'
;MTASVSETAAVVDDFAAEWNAWHRRQEARLADPHGFLAITSLNWLTDEPQRFPDAPGEWSAGPDGVIVDLAEGEELVIGGSPVRGRHSFGVIPERGGVNAVWGDAVIEVAKRGGNDIIRPRHPGNPLRTAFHGTPAYQPDPQWAVTARYVPFAEPRPTAVGSVVDGLEHVYDAPGQVEFTVNGSDLALTAFPGHAPEARPPR
;
A
#
# COMPACT_ATOMS: atom_id res chain seq x y z
N MET A 1 -27.21 -23.78 -35.49
CA MET A 1 -26.86 -23.74 -34.05
C MET A 1 -25.34 -23.66 -33.80
N THR A 2 -24.58 -22.96 -34.63
CA THR A 2 -23.08 -22.89 -34.52
C THR A 2 -22.55 -21.52 -34.03
N ALA A 3 -23.42 -20.53 -33.87
CA ALA A 3 -22.99 -19.19 -33.41
C ALA A 3 -22.71 -19.07 -31.90
N SER A 4 -23.38 -19.88 -31.08
CA SER A 4 -23.30 -19.77 -29.60
C SER A 4 -21.95 -20.16 -28.98
N VAL A 5 -21.26 -21.14 -29.57
CA VAL A 5 -19.98 -21.64 -29.00
C VAL A 5 -18.83 -20.70 -29.31
N SER A 6 -18.82 -20.07 -30.48
CA SER A 6 -17.77 -19.12 -30.89
C SER A 6 -17.85 -17.79 -30.08
N GLU A 7 -19.06 -17.32 -29.76
CA GLU A 7 -19.29 -16.08 -29.01
C GLU A 7 -18.91 -16.29 -27.55
N THR A 8 -19.23 -17.43 -26.94
CA THR A 8 -18.85 -17.74 -25.55
C THR A 8 -17.33 -17.87 -25.41
N ALA A 9 -16.64 -18.48 -26.36
CA ALA A 9 -15.18 -18.59 -26.34
C ALA A 9 -14.50 -17.22 -26.46
N ALA A 10 -14.99 -16.34 -27.32
CA ALA A 10 -14.46 -14.98 -27.46
C ALA A 10 -14.61 -14.13 -26.18
N VAL A 11 -15.75 -14.25 -25.48
CA VAL A 11 -15.99 -13.54 -24.20
C VAL A 11 -15.09 -14.07 -23.09
N VAL A 12 -14.81 -15.37 -23.04
CA VAL A 12 -13.90 -15.95 -22.05
C VAL A 12 -12.46 -15.53 -22.32
N ASP A 13 -12.05 -15.49 -23.57
CA ASP A 13 -10.69 -15.04 -23.96
C ASP A 13 -10.48 -13.56 -23.65
N ASP A 14 -11.49 -12.72 -23.85
CA ASP A 14 -11.43 -11.28 -23.53
C ASP A 14 -11.33 -11.05 -22.00
N PHE A 15 -12.16 -11.75 -21.21
CA PHE A 15 -12.08 -11.70 -19.74
C PHE A 15 -10.70 -12.13 -19.23
N ALA A 16 -10.15 -13.23 -19.73
CA ALA A 16 -8.84 -13.72 -19.34
C ALA A 16 -7.72 -12.72 -19.70
N ALA A 17 -7.81 -12.08 -20.87
CA ALA A 17 -6.86 -11.07 -21.31
C ALA A 17 -6.90 -9.83 -20.42
N GLU A 18 -8.09 -9.32 -20.10
CA GLU A 18 -8.28 -8.19 -19.20
C GLU A 18 -7.79 -8.49 -17.79
N TRP A 19 -8.14 -9.65 -17.24
CA TRP A 19 -7.70 -10.09 -15.93
C TRP A 19 -6.17 -10.20 -15.87
N ASN A 20 -5.53 -10.83 -16.85
CA ASN A 20 -4.09 -10.96 -16.94
C ASN A 20 -3.40 -9.58 -17.04
N ALA A 21 -3.99 -8.64 -17.78
CA ALA A 21 -3.46 -7.28 -17.86
C ALA A 21 -3.55 -6.54 -16.53
N TRP A 22 -4.68 -6.69 -15.81
CA TRP A 22 -4.83 -6.15 -14.45
C TRP A 22 -3.83 -6.80 -13.48
N HIS A 23 -3.70 -8.12 -13.48
CA HIS A 23 -2.78 -8.86 -12.62
C HIS A 23 -1.33 -8.42 -12.84
N ARG A 24 -0.87 -8.31 -14.09
CA ARG A 24 0.47 -7.78 -14.39
C ARG A 24 0.70 -6.38 -13.81
N ARG A 25 -0.29 -5.49 -13.82
CA ARG A 25 -0.17 -4.16 -13.19
C ARG A 25 -0.02 -4.25 -11.68
N GLN A 26 -0.74 -5.17 -11.02
CA GLN A 26 -0.57 -5.39 -9.57
C GLN A 26 0.82 -5.94 -9.25
N GLU A 27 1.29 -6.93 -10.01
CA GLU A 27 2.63 -7.51 -9.87
C GLU A 27 3.73 -6.43 -10.06
N ALA A 28 3.59 -5.56 -11.06
CA ALA A 28 4.50 -4.47 -11.29
C ALA A 28 4.57 -3.47 -10.11
N ARG A 29 3.43 -3.21 -9.44
CA ARG A 29 3.39 -2.37 -8.23
C ARG A 29 4.09 -3.03 -7.04
N LEU A 30 3.94 -4.35 -6.89
CA LEU A 30 4.66 -5.10 -5.85
C LEU A 30 6.18 -5.12 -6.12
N ALA A 31 6.57 -5.26 -7.38
CA ALA A 31 7.96 -5.27 -7.83
C ALA A 31 8.61 -3.87 -7.92
N ASP A 32 7.85 -2.79 -7.65
CA ASP A 32 8.38 -1.42 -7.69
C ASP A 32 9.65 -1.28 -6.85
N PRO A 33 10.72 -0.62 -7.35
CA PRO A 33 11.98 -0.43 -6.64
C PRO A 33 11.84 0.14 -5.23
N HIS A 34 10.81 0.96 -5.00
CA HIS A 34 10.51 1.55 -3.70
C HIS A 34 9.09 1.18 -3.21
N GLY A 35 8.53 0.09 -3.74
CA GLY A 35 7.23 -0.45 -3.38
C GLY A 35 7.21 -1.18 -2.03
N PHE A 36 6.13 -1.93 -1.81
CA PHE A 36 5.92 -2.62 -0.54
C PHE A 36 7.01 -3.67 -0.24
N LEU A 37 7.45 -4.42 -1.26
CA LEU A 37 8.48 -5.45 -1.10
C LEU A 37 9.90 -4.88 -0.93
N ALA A 38 10.09 -3.59 -1.16
CA ALA A 38 11.35 -2.90 -0.95
C ALA A 38 11.57 -2.44 0.50
N ILE A 39 10.56 -2.53 1.37
CA ILE A 39 10.65 -2.11 2.78
C ILE A 39 11.68 -2.98 3.50
N THR A 40 12.72 -2.33 4.05
CA THR A 40 13.81 -3.01 4.77
C THR A 40 13.53 -3.09 6.27
N SER A 41 12.86 -2.10 6.82
CA SER A 41 12.47 -2.07 8.23
C SER A 41 11.25 -1.16 8.47
N LEU A 42 10.66 -1.30 9.66
CA LEU A 42 9.68 -0.38 10.23
C LEU A 42 10.19 0.04 11.59
N ASN A 43 10.54 1.32 11.74
CA ASN A 43 11.12 1.85 12.96
C ASN A 43 10.16 2.87 13.59
N TRP A 44 9.77 2.60 14.83
CA TRP A 44 8.98 3.51 15.65
C TRP A 44 9.91 4.58 16.25
N LEU A 45 9.54 5.84 16.12
CA LEU A 45 10.32 6.95 16.65
C LEU A 45 9.83 7.32 18.04
N THR A 46 10.78 7.69 18.89
CA THR A 46 10.55 8.23 20.22
C THR A 46 11.16 9.63 20.32
N ASP A 47 11.03 10.29 21.47
CA ASP A 47 11.69 11.55 21.76
C ASP A 47 13.22 11.43 21.94
N GLU A 48 13.71 10.21 22.19
CA GLU A 48 15.15 9.93 22.23
C GLU A 48 15.69 9.70 20.80
N PRO A 49 16.77 10.41 20.40
CA PRO A 49 17.42 10.19 19.11
C PRO A 49 17.97 8.76 18.97
N GLN A 50 17.67 8.13 17.84
CA GLN A 50 18.05 6.74 17.52
C GLN A 50 18.63 6.65 16.11
N ARG A 51 19.67 5.80 15.95
CA ARG A 51 20.23 5.42 14.64
C ARG A 51 19.66 4.10 14.19
N PHE A 52 19.38 4.01 12.88
CA PHE A 52 18.90 2.79 12.23
C PHE A 52 19.89 2.37 11.13
N PRO A 53 20.14 1.06 10.97
CA PRO A 53 21.16 0.58 10.02
C PRO A 53 20.88 0.92 8.55
N ASP A 54 19.61 1.13 8.20
CA ASP A 54 19.12 1.37 6.85
C ASP A 54 18.60 2.79 6.61
N ALA A 55 18.97 3.73 7.50
CA ALA A 55 18.69 5.14 7.36
C ALA A 55 19.85 5.99 7.92
N PRO A 56 20.28 7.08 7.24
CA PRO A 56 21.32 7.98 7.75
C PRO A 56 20.77 8.83 8.89
N GLY A 57 21.67 9.36 9.73
CA GLY A 57 21.34 10.28 10.80
C GLY A 57 20.76 9.62 12.05
N GLU A 58 20.48 10.48 13.03
CA GLU A 58 19.76 10.15 14.24
C GLU A 58 18.34 10.70 14.16
N TRP A 59 17.37 9.84 14.40
CA TRP A 59 15.96 10.13 14.22
C TRP A 59 15.25 10.20 15.56
N SER A 60 14.38 11.19 15.73
CA SER A 60 13.51 11.31 16.90
C SER A 60 12.16 11.90 16.49
N ALA A 61 11.15 11.78 17.37
CA ALA A 61 9.85 12.39 17.19
C ALA A 61 9.33 12.90 18.52
N GLY A 62 8.73 14.08 18.50
CA GLY A 62 8.16 14.74 19.68
C GLY A 62 6.94 15.59 19.31
N PRO A 63 6.52 16.51 20.20
CA PRO A 63 5.38 17.39 19.98
C PRO A 63 5.47 18.23 18.70
N ASP A 64 6.70 18.58 18.29
CA ASP A 64 6.98 19.40 17.11
C ASP A 64 7.16 18.54 15.83
N GLY A 65 6.92 17.22 15.90
CA GLY A 65 7.01 16.27 14.81
C GLY A 65 8.35 15.55 14.74
N VAL A 66 8.66 15.03 13.54
CA VAL A 66 9.84 14.20 13.29
C VAL A 66 11.05 15.06 12.98
N ILE A 67 12.18 14.69 13.56
CA ILE A 67 13.48 15.34 13.36
C ILE A 67 14.51 14.29 12.97
N VAL A 68 15.39 14.64 12.03
CA VAL A 68 16.63 13.92 11.75
C VAL A 68 17.84 14.82 11.97
N ASP A 69 18.88 14.28 12.56
CA ASP A 69 20.17 14.93 12.75
C ASP A 69 21.23 14.16 11.96
N LEU A 70 21.63 14.71 10.81
CA LEU A 70 22.56 14.10 9.88
C LEU A 70 24.00 14.45 10.28
N ALA A 71 24.86 13.45 10.37
CA ALA A 71 26.27 13.65 10.66
C ALA A 71 26.99 14.30 9.48
N GLU A 72 28.23 14.74 9.71
CA GLU A 72 29.07 15.25 8.65
C GLU A 72 29.26 14.21 7.54
N GLY A 73 28.98 14.60 6.31
CA GLY A 73 29.02 13.74 5.12
C GLY A 73 27.71 12.98 4.83
N GLU A 74 26.74 12.98 5.74
CA GLU A 74 25.40 12.44 5.48
C GLU A 74 24.50 13.51 4.81
N GLU A 75 23.71 13.08 3.86
CA GLU A 75 22.77 13.94 3.12
C GLU A 75 21.49 13.18 2.78
N LEU A 76 20.36 13.86 2.86
CA LEU A 76 19.08 13.43 2.35
C LEU A 76 18.62 14.38 1.23
N VAL A 77 17.83 13.88 0.27
CA VAL A 77 17.15 14.75 -0.69
C VAL A 77 15.65 14.72 -0.37
N ILE A 78 15.08 15.87 -0.04
CA ILE A 78 13.67 16.04 0.33
C ILE A 78 13.03 17.06 -0.60
N GLY A 79 11.97 16.65 -1.30
CA GLY A 79 11.31 17.53 -2.27
C GLY A 79 12.25 17.99 -3.41
N GLY A 80 13.26 17.19 -3.75
CA GLY A 80 14.27 17.51 -4.76
C GLY A 80 15.43 18.40 -4.27
N SER A 81 15.45 18.78 -2.99
CA SER A 81 16.49 19.62 -2.40
C SER A 81 17.38 18.84 -1.45
N PRO A 82 18.71 19.01 -1.52
CA PRO A 82 19.63 18.37 -0.58
C PRO A 82 19.50 19.00 0.83
N VAL A 83 19.52 18.14 1.84
CA VAL A 83 19.42 18.49 3.25
C VAL A 83 20.59 17.88 4.01
N ARG A 84 21.25 18.65 4.85
CA ARG A 84 22.38 18.25 5.71
C ARG A 84 22.20 18.78 7.13
N GLY A 85 22.82 18.13 8.11
CA GLY A 85 22.69 18.47 9.51
C GLY A 85 21.25 18.27 10.01
N ARG A 86 20.78 19.13 10.89
CA ARG A 86 19.47 18.99 11.53
C ARG A 86 18.34 19.43 10.61
N HIS A 87 17.36 18.54 10.40
CA HIS A 87 16.15 18.84 9.64
C HIS A 87 14.90 18.42 10.42
N SER A 88 13.87 19.27 10.36
CA SER A 88 12.54 18.98 10.92
C SER A 88 11.53 18.75 9.80
N PHE A 89 10.85 17.62 9.85
CA PHE A 89 9.72 17.31 8.97
C PHE A 89 8.41 17.94 9.48
N GLY A 90 8.41 18.49 10.70
CA GLY A 90 7.21 18.97 11.38
C GLY A 90 6.25 17.84 11.77
N VAL A 91 5.06 18.23 12.19
CA VAL A 91 4.00 17.29 12.59
C VAL A 91 3.38 16.68 11.33
N ILE A 92 3.50 15.37 11.19
CA ILE A 92 2.91 14.62 10.08
C ILE A 92 1.49 14.18 10.50
N PRO A 93 0.45 14.46 9.69
CA PRO A 93 -0.91 14.01 10.00
C PRO A 93 -1.01 12.49 9.93
N GLU A 94 -1.99 11.92 10.64
CA GLU A 94 -2.29 10.48 10.56
C GLU A 94 -2.50 10.05 9.10
N ARG A 95 -1.88 8.95 8.69
CA ARG A 95 -1.80 8.43 7.31
C ARG A 95 -1.04 9.33 6.32
N GLY A 96 -0.52 10.47 6.77
CA GLY A 96 0.40 11.30 6.00
C GLY A 96 1.80 10.69 5.91
N GLY A 97 2.63 11.25 5.03
CA GLY A 97 4.02 10.88 4.92
C GLY A 97 4.80 11.78 3.98
N VAL A 98 6.10 11.84 4.20
CA VAL A 98 7.09 12.55 3.38
C VAL A 98 8.18 11.57 3.01
N ASN A 99 8.61 11.58 1.75
CA ASN A 99 9.71 10.75 1.29
C ASN A 99 11.02 11.56 1.28
N ALA A 100 12.06 10.99 1.87
CA ALA A 100 13.43 11.45 1.80
C ALA A 100 14.27 10.42 1.03
N VAL A 101 15.07 10.87 0.06
CA VAL A 101 15.92 9.99 -0.75
C VAL A 101 17.32 9.95 -0.16
N TRP A 102 17.89 8.76 -0.05
CA TRP A 102 19.27 8.50 0.39
C TRP A 102 19.93 7.47 -0.51
N GLY A 103 20.81 7.92 -1.41
CA GLY A 103 21.37 7.06 -2.45
C GLY A 103 20.26 6.40 -3.28
N ASP A 104 20.24 5.06 -3.32
CA ASP A 104 19.18 4.29 -3.99
C ASP A 104 17.96 4.03 -3.10
N ALA A 105 18.02 4.36 -1.80
CA ALA A 105 16.92 4.16 -0.86
C ALA A 105 15.95 5.35 -0.82
N VAL A 106 14.71 5.05 -0.47
CA VAL A 106 13.69 6.05 -0.10
C VAL A 106 13.25 5.78 1.33
N ILE A 107 13.36 6.78 2.18
CA ILE A 107 12.92 6.72 3.57
C ILE A 107 11.56 7.42 3.64
N GLU A 108 10.51 6.65 3.88
CA GLU A 108 9.20 7.21 4.18
C GLU A 108 9.15 7.62 5.65
N VAL A 109 8.98 8.90 5.90
CA VAL A 109 8.73 9.47 7.22
C VAL A 109 7.22 9.68 7.35
N ALA A 110 6.56 9.03 8.30
CA ALA A 110 5.11 8.94 8.30
C ALA A 110 4.51 8.85 9.71
N LYS A 111 3.18 9.05 9.80
CA LYS A 111 2.40 8.75 11.01
C LYS A 111 1.44 7.60 10.77
N ARG A 112 1.46 6.61 11.65
CA ARG A 112 0.62 5.40 11.57
C ARG A 112 0.15 4.98 12.95
N GLY A 113 -1.17 4.92 13.15
CA GLY A 113 -1.77 4.52 14.43
C GLY A 113 -1.35 5.42 15.59
N GLY A 114 -1.26 6.73 15.35
CA GLY A 114 -0.82 7.71 16.34
C GLY A 114 0.69 7.81 16.53
N ASN A 115 1.48 6.91 15.95
CA ASN A 115 2.92 6.86 16.12
C ASN A 115 3.65 7.44 14.90
N ASP A 116 4.73 8.16 15.13
CA ASP A 116 5.65 8.58 14.10
C ASP A 116 6.64 7.46 13.79
N ILE A 117 6.88 7.22 12.51
CA ILE A 117 7.71 6.12 12.03
C ILE A 117 8.64 6.57 10.90
N ILE A 118 9.74 5.84 10.73
CA ILE A 118 10.43 5.78 9.45
C ILE A 118 10.35 4.37 8.88
N ARG A 119 10.22 4.30 7.55
CA ARG A 119 10.11 3.07 6.80
C ARG A 119 11.01 3.14 5.58
N PRO A 120 12.29 2.76 5.73
CA PRO A 120 13.22 2.71 4.62
C PRO A 120 12.83 1.65 3.60
N ARG A 121 13.05 1.98 2.33
CA ARG A 121 12.78 1.13 1.16
C ARG A 121 14.01 1.12 0.27
N HIS A 122 14.53 -0.04 0.00
CA HIS A 122 15.72 -0.18 -0.84
C HIS A 122 15.47 -1.16 -1.99
N PRO A 123 15.85 -0.82 -3.24
CA PRO A 123 15.60 -1.68 -4.40
C PRO A 123 16.32 -3.03 -4.31
N GLY A 124 17.38 -3.13 -3.55
CA GLY A 124 18.11 -4.37 -3.27
C GLY A 124 17.53 -5.25 -2.17
N ASN A 125 16.34 -4.94 -1.60
CA ASN A 125 15.73 -5.80 -0.57
C ASN A 125 15.55 -7.22 -1.10
N PRO A 126 16.01 -8.27 -0.37
CA PRO A 126 15.87 -9.67 -0.78
C PRO A 126 14.43 -10.10 -1.08
N LEU A 127 13.44 -9.60 -0.35
CA LEU A 127 12.03 -9.90 -0.63
C LEU A 127 11.61 -9.41 -2.01
N ARG A 128 12.09 -8.22 -2.41
CA ARG A 128 11.81 -7.66 -3.72
C ARG A 128 12.58 -8.39 -4.83
N THR A 129 13.88 -8.60 -4.63
CA THR A 129 14.74 -9.20 -5.67
C THR A 129 14.43 -10.68 -5.93
N ALA A 130 13.89 -11.39 -4.93
CA ALA A 130 13.42 -12.76 -5.04
C ALA A 130 11.96 -12.88 -5.49
N PHE A 131 11.26 -11.76 -5.68
CA PHE A 131 9.86 -11.78 -6.09
C PHE A 131 9.71 -12.14 -7.57
N HIS A 132 8.97 -13.21 -7.86
CA HIS A 132 8.72 -13.72 -9.21
C HIS A 132 7.22 -13.71 -9.58
N GLY A 133 6.41 -13.05 -8.77
CA GLY A 133 4.96 -12.96 -8.94
C GLY A 133 4.19 -13.65 -7.83
N THR A 134 2.92 -13.27 -7.71
CA THR A 134 1.98 -13.85 -6.76
C THR A 134 1.24 -15.01 -7.42
N PRO A 135 1.24 -16.21 -6.84
CA PRO A 135 0.43 -17.31 -7.33
C PRO A 135 -1.05 -16.90 -7.38
N ALA A 136 -1.69 -17.14 -8.51
CA ALA A 136 -3.10 -16.85 -8.70
C ALA A 136 -3.80 -18.03 -9.40
N TYR A 137 -5.08 -18.19 -9.09
CA TYR A 137 -5.92 -19.11 -9.86
C TYR A 137 -6.06 -18.61 -11.30
N GLN A 138 -6.33 -19.54 -12.22
CA GLN A 138 -6.67 -19.16 -13.59
C GLN A 138 -7.92 -18.29 -13.60
N PRO A 139 -7.93 -17.22 -14.42
CA PRO A 139 -9.11 -16.37 -14.53
C PRO A 139 -10.32 -17.17 -15.01
N ASP A 140 -11.40 -17.09 -14.27
CA ASP A 140 -12.65 -17.78 -14.56
C ASP A 140 -13.81 -16.79 -14.44
N PRO A 141 -14.56 -16.53 -15.52
CA PRO A 141 -15.68 -15.59 -15.54
C PRO A 141 -16.77 -15.88 -14.51
N GLN A 142 -16.91 -17.13 -14.04
CA GLN A 142 -17.90 -17.48 -13.00
C GLN A 142 -17.68 -16.70 -11.68
N TRP A 143 -16.46 -16.22 -11.42
CA TRP A 143 -16.14 -15.43 -10.24
C TRP A 143 -16.29 -13.92 -10.46
N ALA A 144 -16.61 -13.49 -11.69
CA ALA A 144 -16.98 -12.13 -12.00
C ALA A 144 -18.44 -11.88 -11.64
N VAL A 145 -18.71 -11.50 -10.42
CA VAL A 145 -20.08 -11.32 -9.94
C VAL A 145 -20.49 -9.85 -9.98
N THR A 146 -21.74 -9.61 -10.35
CA THR A 146 -22.37 -8.28 -10.21
C THR A 146 -22.81 -8.10 -8.76
N ALA A 147 -22.39 -7.00 -8.16
CA ALA A 147 -22.73 -6.67 -6.79
C ALA A 147 -23.51 -5.34 -6.73
N ARG A 148 -24.38 -5.21 -5.73
CA ARG A 148 -25.09 -3.98 -5.41
C ARG A 148 -24.36 -3.26 -4.28
N TYR A 149 -23.97 -2.02 -4.49
CA TYR A 149 -23.45 -1.17 -3.41
C TYR A 149 -24.60 -0.61 -2.57
N VAL A 150 -24.52 -0.81 -1.25
CA VAL A 150 -25.47 -0.33 -0.27
C VAL A 150 -24.74 0.65 0.67
N PRO A 151 -24.97 1.97 0.52
CA PRO A 151 -24.34 2.93 1.41
C PRO A 151 -24.92 2.81 2.82
N PHE A 152 -24.09 3.03 3.84
CA PHE A 152 -24.57 3.24 5.20
C PHE A 152 -25.13 4.67 5.34
N ALA A 153 -26.04 4.88 6.29
CA ALA A 153 -26.58 6.21 6.57
C ALA A 153 -25.47 7.19 7.01
N GLU A 154 -24.50 6.67 7.75
CA GLU A 154 -23.26 7.37 8.12
C GLU A 154 -22.10 6.36 7.99
N PRO A 155 -20.89 6.82 7.63
CA PRO A 155 -19.72 5.95 7.58
C PRO A 155 -19.51 5.23 8.93
N ARG A 156 -19.17 3.94 8.89
CA ARG A 156 -18.98 3.11 10.09
C ARG A 156 -17.49 2.91 10.36
N PRO A 157 -16.97 3.34 11.51
CA PRO A 157 -15.62 2.99 11.91
C PRO A 157 -15.46 1.46 11.94
N THR A 158 -14.53 0.95 11.16
CA THR A 158 -14.28 -0.49 11.03
C THR A 158 -12.81 -0.76 11.27
N ALA A 159 -12.50 -1.50 12.32
CA ALA A 159 -11.13 -1.91 12.64
C ALA A 159 -10.68 -3.01 11.67
N VAL A 160 -9.48 -2.84 11.13
CA VAL A 160 -8.80 -3.84 10.30
C VAL A 160 -7.47 -4.14 10.98
N GLY A 161 -7.27 -5.40 11.35
CA GLY A 161 -6.04 -5.86 11.97
C GLY A 161 -4.84 -5.70 11.05
N SER A 162 -3.67 -5.48 11.64
CA SER A 162 -2.38 -5.47 10.96
C SER A 162 -1.63 -6.77 11.23
N VAL A 163 -0.66 -7.10 10.37
CA VAL A 163 0.33 -8.16 10.64
C VAL A 163 1.32 -7.77 11.75
N VAL A 164 1.33 -6.51 12.13
CA VAL A 164 2.14 -5.99 13.26
C VAL A 164 1.29 -6.04 14.51
N ASP A 165 1.76 -6.78 15.51
CA ASP A 165 1.07 -6.91 16.79
C ASP A 165 0.83 -5.54 17.45
N GLY A 166 -0.41 -5.32 17.92
CA GLY A 166 -0.81 -4.08 18.58
C GLY A 166 -1.10 -2.92 17.63
N LEU A 167 -0.99 -3.10 16.31
CA LEU A 167 -1.37 -2.09 15.33
C LEU A 167 -2.74 -2.44 14.72
N GLU A 168 -3.72 -1.58 14.95
CA GLU A 168 -5.02 -1.62 14.29
C GLU A 168 -5.20 -0.37 13.41
N HIS A 169 -5.82 -0.58 12.26
CA HIS A 169 -6.23 0.51 11.39
C HIS A 169 -7.75 0.64 11.43
N VAL A 170 -8.23 1.80 11.84
CA VAL A 170 -9.67 2.11 11.78
C VAL A 170 -9.94 2.88 10.49
N TYR A 171 -10.82 2.34 9.68
CA TYR A 171 -11.30 2.97 8.44
C TYR A 171 -12.77 3.28 8.55
N ASP A 172 -13.18 4.44 8.02
CA ASP A 172 -14.58 4.77 7.88
C ASP A 172 -15.15 4.05 6.66
N ALA A 173 -15.87 2.97 6.89
CA ALA A 173 -16.53 2.20 5.84
C ALA A 173 -17.80 2.94 5.38
N PRO A 174 -17.89 3.40 4.11
CA PRO A 174 -19.04 4.15 3.62
C PRO A 174 -20.25 3.27 3.28
N GLY A 175 -20.07 1.95 3.21
CA GLY A 175 -21.14 1.03 2.82
C GLY A 175 -20.67 -0.41 2.73
N GLN A 176 -21.48 -1.23 2.11
CA GLN A 176 -21.19 -2.63 1.80
C GLN A 176 -21.56 -2.97 0.36
N VAL A 177 -20.98 -4.03 -0.18
CA VAL A 177 -21.38 -4.64 -1.45
C VAL A 177 -22.09 -5.94 -1.18
N GLU A 178 -23.28 -6.12 -1.76
CA GLU A 178 -24.12 -7.30 -1.64
C GLU A 178 -24.16 -8.04 -2.98
N PHE A 179 -24.01 -9.35 -2.95
CA PHE A 179 -23.99 -10.20 -4.14
C PHE A 179 -24.37 -11.63 -3.81
N THR A 180 -24.73 -12.40 -4.84
CA THR A 180 -25.09 -13.80 -4.71
C THR A 180 -24.05 -14.66 -5.43
N VAL A 181 -23.52 -15.67 -4.76
CA VAL A 181 -22.63 -16.70 -5.34
C VAL A 181 -23.15 -18.08 -4.99
N ASN A 182 -23.33 -18.93 -5.99
CA ASN A 182 -23.82 -20.31 -5.82
C ASN A 182 -25.12 -20.42 -4.98
N GLY A 183 -26.02 -19.44 -5.15
CA GLY A 183 -27.29 -19.37 -4.42
C GLY A 183 -27.19 -18.88 -2.98
N SER A 184 -26.02 -18.45 -2.53
CA SER A 184 -25.80 -17.84 -1.21
C SER A 184 -25.69 -16.34 -1.33
N ASP A 185 -26.46 -15.60 -0.54
CA ASP A 185 -26.37 -14.16 -0.44
C ASP A 185 -25.22 -13.77 0.52
N LEU A 186 -24.35 -12.92 0.05
CA LEU A 186 -23.14 -12.49 0.74
C LEU A 186 -23.07 -10.96 0.77
N ALA A 187 -22.38 -10.43 1.79
CA ALA A 187 -22.08 -9.02 1.90
C ALA A 187 -20.62 -8.81 2.34
N LEU A 188 -19.96 -7.83 1.75
CA LEU A 188 -18.61 -7.41 2.13
C LEU A 188 -18.61 -5.92 2.45
N THR A 189 -17.98 -5.56 3.57
CA THR A 189 -17.73 -4.15 3.89
C THR A 189 -16.84 -3.52 2.83
N ALA A 190 -17.26 -2.36 2.33
CA ALA A 190 -16.50 -1.62 1.32
C ALA A 190 -15.69 -0.50 1.98
N PHE A 191 -14.49 -0.28 1.48
CA PHE A 191 -13.63 0.84 1.84
C PHE A 191 -13.34 1.71 0.62
N PRO A 192 -13.04 3.03 0.80
CA PRO A 192 -12.65 3.88 -0.31
C PRO A 192 -11.42 3.32 -1.02
N GLY A 193 -11.49 3.20 -2.35
CA GLY A 193 -10.34 2.83 -3.17
C GLY A 193 -9.37 4.00 -3.35
N HIS A 194 -8.09 3.70 -3.59
CA HIS A 194 -7.07 4.73 -3.76
C HIS A 194 -7.00 5.32 -5.17
N ALA A 195 -7.63 4.71 -6.18
CA ALA A 195 -7.70 5.24 -7.54
C ALA A 195 -8.78 4.56 -8.38
N PRO A 196 -9.32 5.25 -9.43
CA PRO A 196 -10.25 4.67 -10.40
C PRO A 196 -9.69 3.47 -11.17
N GLU A 197 -8.36 3.35 -11.26
CA GLU A 197 -7.64 2.30 -11.99
C GLU A 197 -7.63 0.94 -11.28
N ALA A 198 -8.09 0.87 -10.03
CA ALA A 198 -8.15 -0.37 -9.26
C ALA A 198 -9.39 -1.23 -9.57
N ARG A 199 -10.11 -0.93 -10.67
CA ARG A 199 -11.27 -1.72 -11.04
C ARG A 199 -10.82 -3.03 -11.68
N PRO A 200 -11.16 -4.21 -11.10
CA PRO A 200 -10.96 -5.48 -11.80
C PRO A 200 -11.79 -5.51 -13.08
N PRO A 201 -11.43 -6.34 -14.05
CA PRO A 201 -12.19 -6.51 -15.28
C PRO A 201 -13.66 -6.88 -14.96
N ARG A 202 -14.56 -6.39 -15.80
CA ARG A 202 -16.00 -6.68 -15.73
C ARG A 202 -16.29 -8.05 -16.29
#